data_137c4615e94052c5cea6cb431278776d
#
_entry.id   137c4615e94052c5cea6cb431278776d
#
_cell.length_a   1.000
_cell.length_b   1.000
_cell.length_c   1.000
_cell.angle_alpha   90.00
_cell.angle_beta   90.00
_cell.angle_gamma   90.00
#
_symmetry.space_group_name_H-M   'P 1'
#
loop_
_entity.id
_entity.type
_entity.pdbx_description
1 polymer ?
#
loop_
_entity_poly.entity_id
_entity_poly.type
_entity_poly.pdbx_seq_one_letter_code
_entity_poly.pdbx_strand_id
1 'polypeptide(L)'
;MILPCAERAREDAGPFRLVATYPILATSGGPGPKRREGDGQVPEGFYEIDRFNPESLFHLSLGVNYPNAADRIRSHHDRPGGDIFIHGKNVSIGCAPIGDVGIEQLYLAALDTRARGQARIPIHIFPARMRGAEWIGFAAEHTARNPALARFWEQLQPAYDAFERDHLVPAVTVAPDGRYRLAPAP
;
A
#
# COMPACT_ATOMS: atom_id res chain seq x y z
N MET A 1 -3.71 8.76 -8.11
CA MET A 1 -2.96 7.58 -7.62
C MET A 1 -3.32 6.37 -8.48
N ILE A 2 -2.37 5.51 -8.78
CA ILE A 2 -2.56 4.32 -9.62
C ILE A 2 -2.05 3.12 -8.83
N LEU A 3 -2.84 2.06 -8.74
CA LEU A 3 -2.44 0.80 -8.13
C LEU A 3 -1.95 -0.16 -9.22
N PRO A 4 -0.65 -0.42 -9.34
CA PRO A 4 -0.17 -1.49 -10.20
C PRO A 4 -0.51 -2.84 -9.58
N CYS A 5 -1.06 -3.75 -10.36
CA CYS A 5 -1.20 -5.15 -9.99
C CYS A 5 -0.14 -5.95 -10.73
N ALA A 6 0.70 -6.65 -10.00
CA ALA A 6 1.72 -7.51 -10.57
C ALA A 6 1.50 -8.95 -10.09
N GLU A 7 1.55 -9.90 -11.00
CA GLU A 7 1.39 -11.32 -10.74
C GLU A 7 2.73 -12.05 -10.95
N ARG A 8 2.96 -13.08 -10.14
CA ARG A 8 4.08 -14.00 -10.27
C ARG A 8 3.58 -15.42 -10.30
N ALA A 9 3.95 -16.17 -11.33
CA ALA A 9 3.69 -17.60 -11.38
C ALA A 9 4.52 -18.32 -10.30
N ARG A 10 3.93 -19.30 -9.62
CA ARG A 10 4.54 -20.02 -8.49
C ARG A 10 5.84 -20.77 -8.86
N GLU A 11 6.00 -21.17 -10.10
CA GLU A 11 7.16 -21.93 -10.59
C GLU A 11 8.31 -21.01 -11.03
N ASP A 12 8.05 -19.70 -11.12
CA ASP A 12 8.99 -18.73 -11.65
C ASP A 12 9.56 -17.90 -10.49
N ALA A 13 10.79 -18.20 -10.08
CA ALA A 13 11.51 -17.37 -9.13
C ALA A 13 11.93 -16.00 -9.71
N GLY A 14 11.46 -15.69 -10.91
CA GLY A 14 11.77 -14.49 -11.66
C GLY A 14 11.09 -13.21 -11.13
N PRO A 15 11.39 -12.07 -11.75
CA PRO A 15 10.83 -10.78 -11.38
C PRO A 15 9.33 -10.70 -11.67
N PHE A 16 8.62 -9.92 -10.89
CA PHE A 16 7.22 -9.61 -11.11
C PHE A 16 7.00 -8.86 -12.43
N ARG A 17 5.90 -9.14 -13.10
CA ARG A 17 5.48 -8.44 -14.31
C ARG A 17 4.21 -7.65 -14.05
N LEU A 18 4.10 -6.45 -14.60
CA LEU A 18 2.88 -5.67 -14.54
C LEU A 18 1.77 -6.37 -15.34
N VAL A 19 0.68 -6.71 -14.68
CA VAL A 19 -0.49 -7.35 -15.30
C VAL A 19 -1.59 -6.31 -15.59
N ALA A 20 -1.88 -5.45 -14.63
CA ALA A 20 -2.94 -4.47 -14.75
C ALA A 20 -2.62 -3.20 -13.95
N THR A 21 -3.33 -2.12 -14.28
CA THR A 21 -3.26 -0.83 -13.59
C THR A 21 -4.65 -0.32 -13.36
N TYR A 22 -4.99 0.00 -12.11
CA TYR A 22 -6.29 0.50 -11.73
C TYR A 22 -6.19 1.94 -11.22
N PRO A 23 -7.07 2.85 -11.67
CA PRO A 23 -7.13 4.19 -11.09
C PRO A 23 -7.71 4.13 -9.68
N ILE A 24 -7.18 4.91 -8.76
CA ILE A 24 -7.86 5.19 -7.49
C ILE A 24 -8.89 6.26 -7.76
N LEU A 25 -10.18 5.92 -7.60
CA LEU A 25 -11.30 6.75 -8.03
C LEU A 25 -11.67 7.85 -7.02
N ALA A 26 -11.27 7.70 -5.77
CA ALA A 26 -11.42 8.72 -4.74
C ALA A 26 -10.30 8.61 -3.70
N THR A 27 -9.96 9.72 -3.12
CA THR A 27 -9.05 9.80 -1.97
C THR A 27 -9.66 10.68 -0.90
N SER A 28 -9.42 10.38 0.37
CA SER A 28 -9.69 11.24 1.50
C SER A 28 -8.39 11.49 2.26
N GLY A 29 -8.36 12.54 3.06
CA GLY A 29 -7.13 13.01 3.68
C GLY A 29 -6.16 13.61 2.66
N GLY A 30 -4.90 13.67 3.01
CA GLY A 30 -3.81 14.15 2.15
C GLY A 30 -2.68 13.14 2.04
N PRO A 31 -1.56 13.47 1.38
CA PRO A 31 -0.36 12.64 1.42
C PRO A 31 0.20 12.52 2.83
N GLY A 32 0.63 11.31 3.18
CA GLY A 32 1.22 11.02 4.47
C GLY A 32 0.61 9.79 5.14
N PRO A 33 1.25 9.29 6.18
CA PRO A 33 0.84 8.08 6.86
C PRO A 33 -0.45 8.28 7.67
N LYS A 34 -1.31 7.28 7.69
CA LYS A 34 -2.42 7.21 8.63
C LYS A 34 -1.90 7.08 10.07
N ARG A 35 -2.49 7.85 11.01
CA ARG A 35 -2.03 7.89 12.40
C ARG A 35 -3.11 7.74 13.45
N ARG A 36 -4.36 7.93 13.09
CA ARG A 36 -5.48 7.82 14.04
C ARG A 36 -6.78 7.47 13.33
N GLU A 37 -7.70 6.94 14.10
CA GLU A 37 -9.08 6.74 13.66
C GLU A 37 -9.71 8.08 13.25
N GLY A 38 -10.47 8.07 12.16
CA GLY A 38 -11.18 9.25 11.67
C GLY A 38 -10.31 10.33 11.01
N ASP A 39 -9.00 10.10 10.80
CA ASP A 39 -8.14 11.07 10.10
C ASP A 39 -8.37 11.10 8.59
N GLY A 40 -9.16 10.18 8.04
CA GLY A 40 -9.46 10.09 6.62
C GLY A 40 -8.27 9.67 5.75
N GLN A 41 -7.13 9.35 6.32
CA GLN A 41 -5.92 9.02 5.60
C GLN A 41 -5.94 7.61 5.04
N VAL A 42 -5.50 7.46 3.80
CA VAL A 42 -5.05 6.17 3.27
C VAL A 42 -3.66 5.89 3.87
N PRO A 43 -3.41 4.73 4.47
CA PRO A 43 -2.10 4.45 5.02
C PRO A 43 -1.04 4.36 3.93
N GLU A 44 0.16 4.83 4.22
CA GLU A 44 1.35 4.68 3.38
C GLU A 44 2.35 3.76 4.08
N GLY A 45 2.91 2.80 3.35
CA GLY A 45 3.84 1.81 3.91
C GLY A 45 3.73 0.44 3.25
N PHE A 46 4.14 -0.59 3.99
CA PHE A 46 4.28 -1.97 3.53
C PHE A 46 3.29 -2.86 4.27
N TYR A 47 2.33 -3.39 3.53
CA TYR A 47 1.18 -4.13 4.05
C TYR A 47 0.99 -5.44 3.32
N GLU A 48 -0.04 -6.19 3.74
CA GLU A 48 -0.49 -7.43 3.12
C GLU A 48 -2.02 -7.44 3.04
N ILE A 49 -2.56 -8.17 2.07
CA ILE A 49 -3.99 -8.52 2.07
C ILE A 49 -4.22 -9.55 3.18
N ASP A 50 -5.04 -9.20 4.16
CA ASP A 50 -5.38 -10.06 5.29
C ASP A 50 -6.79 -10.64 5.25
N ARG A 51 -7.71 -9.98 4.53
CA ARG A 51 -9.13 -10.34 4.51
C ARG A 51 -9.70 -10.29 3.09
N PHE A 52 -10.56 -11.25 2.82
CA PHE A 52 -11.39 -11.30 1.61
C PHE A 52 -12.85 -11.10 2.04
N ASN A 53 -13.50 -10.07 1.55
CA ASN A 53 -14.90 -9.78 1.87
C ASN A 53 -15.76 -9.79 0.60
N PRO A 54 -16.42 -10.93 0.31
CA PRO A 54 -17.32 -11.03 -0.84
C PRO A 54 -18.67 -10.32 -0.62
N GLU A 55 -19.03 -10.05 0.64
CA GLU A 55 -20.29 -9.39 1.01
C GLU A 55 -20.11 -7.91 1.35
N SER A 56 -19.11 -7.27 0.74
CA SER A 56 -18.83 -5.86 0.98
C SER A 56 -19.97 -4.97 0.50
N LEU A 57 -20.34 -3.98 1.32
CA LEU A 57 -21.26 -2.90 0.92
C LEU A 57 -20.71 -2.06 -0.26
N PHE A 58 -19.45 -2.23 -0.58
CA PHE A 58 -18.74 -1.58 -1.69
C PHE A 58 -18.45 -2.58 -2.83
N HIS A 59 -19.37 -3.48 -3.12
CA HIS A 59 -19.34 -4.54 -4.11
C HIS A 59 -18.47 -5.73 -3.65
N LEU A 60 -17.16 -5.63 -3.71
CA LEU A 60 -16.17 -6.56 -3.14
C LEU A 60 -15.12 -5.75 -2.38
N SER A 61 -14.42 -6.39 -1.44
CA SER A 61 -13.26 -5.72 -0.84
C SER A 61 -12.17 -6.68 -0.36
N LEU A 62 -10.93 -6.18 -0.43
CA LEU A 62 -9.73 -6.82 0.09
C LEU A 62 -9.20 -6.00 1.26
N GLY A 63 -9.11 -6.60 2.44
CA GLY A 63 -8.62 -5.94 3.64
C GLY A 63 -7.09 -5.80 3.61
N VAL A 64 -6.63 -4.65 4.07
CA VAL A 64 -5.22 -4.33 4.29
C VAL A 64 -4.91 -4.48 5.77
N ASN A 65 -3.84 -5.16 6.13
CA ASN A 65 -3.43 -5.44 7.52
C ASN A 65 -2.95 -4.19 8.29
N TYR A 66 -3.64 -3.07 8.11
CA TYR A 66 -3.43 -1.85 8.91
C TYR A 66 -4.15 -1.98 10.27
N PRO A 67 -3.54 -1.55 11.39
CA PRO A 67 -2.16 -1.07 11.55
C PRO A 67 -1.14 -2.21 11.57
N ASN A 68 -0.06 -2.06 10.82
CA ASN A 68 1.08 -2.98 10.85
C ASN A 68 2.00 -2.70 12.07
N ALA A 69 3.16 -3.37 12.16
CA ALA A 69 4.08 -3.20 13.27
C ALA A 69 4.62 -1.76 13.40
N ALA A 70 4.91 -1.09 12.28
CA ALA A 70 5.36 0.30 12.28
C ALA A 70 4.27 1.26 12.74
N ASP A 71 3.05 1.04 12.26
CA ASP A 71 1.91 1.88 12.62
C ASP A 71 1.55 1.74 14.10
N ARG A 72 1.59 0.53 14.68
CA ARG A 72 1.34 0.31 16.12
C ARG A 72 2.29 1.10 17.02
N ILE A 73 3.52 1.33 16.58
CA ILE A 73 4.51 2.13 17.31
C ILE A 73 4.31 3.62 17.09
N ARG A 74 3.90 4.04 15.90
CA ARG A 74 3.92 5.45 15.49
C ARG A 74 2.57 6.13 15.40
N SER A 75 1.49 5.38 15.47
CA SER A 75 0.12 5.90 15.46
C SER A 75 -0.39 6.20 16.87
N HIS A 76 -1.60 6.74 16.97
CA HIS A 76 -2.23 7.00 18.26
C HIS A 76 -2.35 5.71 19.06
N HIS A 77 -1.91 5.72 20.31
CA HIS A 77 -1.77 4.52 21.14
C HIS A 77 -3.06 3.68 21.21
N ASP A 78 -4.19 4.31 21.54
CA ASP A 78 -5.46 3.61 21.80
C ASP A 78 -6.36 3.54 20.56
N ARG A 79 -6.19 4.46 19.62
CA ARG A 79 -7.10 4.62 18.46
C ARG A 79 -6.33 4.87 17.17
N PRO A 80 -5.53 3.92 16.71
CA PRO A 80 -4.81 4.03 15.43
C PRO A 80 -5.77 4.02 14.22
N GLY A 81 -6.96 3.46 14.40
CA GLY A 81 -7.91 3.14 13.36
C GLY A 81 -7.68 1.73 12.79
N GLY A 82 -8.49 1.37 11.81
CA GLY A 82 -8.50 0.05 11.17
C GLY A 82 -9.39 0.05 9.95
N ASP A 83 -9.81 -1.14 9.51
CA ASP A 83 -10.78 -1.34 8.43
C ASP A 83 -10.42 -0.61 7.12
N ILE A 84 -9.16 -0.74 6.75
CA ILE A 84 -8.65 -0.25 5.47
C ILE A 84 -8.83 -1.34 4.42
N PHE A 85 -9.44 -0.96 3.29
CA PHE A 85 -9.75 -1.87 2.19
C PHE A 85 -9.39 -1.28 0.83
N ILE A 86 -9.07 -2.18 -0.11
CA ILE A 86 -9.22 -1.92 -1.55
C ILE A 86 -10.61 -2.44 -1.90
N HIS A 87 -11.44 -1.65 -2.59
CA HIS A 87 -12.84 -2.00 -2.82
C HIS A 87 -13.41 -1.40 -4.11
N GLY A 88 -14.61 -1.85 -4.47
CA GLY A 88 -15.38 -1.30 -5.57
C GLY A 88 -15.93 0.09 -5.29
N LYS A 89 -16.84 0.55 -6.15
CA LYS A 89 -17.40 1.90 -6.13
C LYS A 89 -16.33 3.00 -6.22
N ASN A 90 -16.69 4.23 -5.82
CA ASN A 90 -15.87 5.42 -6.02
C ASN A 90 -15.90 6.39 -4.82
N VAL A 91 -16.10 5.89 -3.61
CA VAL A 91 -16.15 6.69 -2.37
C VAL A 91 -15.07 6.23 -1.40
N SER A 92 -14.51 7.14 -0.62
CA SER A 92 -13.47 6.81 0.36
C SER A 92 -13.53 7.71 1.59
N ILE A 93 -13.20 7.11 2.73
CA ILE A 93 -12.88 7.76 4.01
C ILE A 93 -11.59 7.19 4.61
N GLY A 94 -10.62 6.82 3.74
CA GLY A 94 -9.34 6.20 4.12
C GLY A 94 -9.03 4.89 3.39
N CYS A 95 -9.96 4.39 2.56
CA CYS A 95 -9.81 3.21 1.73
C CYS A 95 -9.32 3.56 0.31
N ALA A 96 -9.08 2.54 -0.51
CA ALA A 96 -8.65 2.67 -1.90
C ALA A 96 -9.73 2.11 -2.87
N PRO A 97 -10.70 2.92 -3.32
CA PRO A 97 -11.70 2.50 -4.29
C PRO A 97 -11.10 2.45 -5.69
N ILE A 98 -11.26 1.31 -6.36
CA ILE A 98 -10.78 1.05 -7.74
C ILE A 98 -11.91 0.74 -8.72
N GLY A 99 -13.18 0.92 -8.29
CA GLY A 99 -14.35 0.59 -9.07
C GLY A 99 -14.68 -0.89 -9.09
N ASP A 100 -15.92 -1.21 -9.49
CA ASP A 100 -16.45 -2.57 -9.41
C ASP A 100 -15.67 -3.53 -10.32
N VAL A 101 -15.43 -3.19 -11.56
CA VAL A 101 -14.65 -4.01 -12.49
C VAL A 101 -13.20 -4.19 -12.00
N GLY A 102 -12.60 -3.14 -11.47
CA GLY A 102 -11.23 -3.21 -10.95
C GLY A 102 -11.11 -4.16 -9.77
N ILE A 103 -12.04 -4.07 -8.81
CA ILE A 103 -11.99 -4.94 -7.64
C ILE A 103 -12.35 -6.40 -7.98
N GLU A 104 -13.24 -6.66 -8.94
CA GLU A 104 -13.53 -8.02 -9.40
C GLU A 104 -12.27 -8.70 -9.93
N GLN A 105 -11.55 -8.03 -10.81
CA GLN A 105 -10.31 -8.56 -11.40
C GLN A 105 -9.23 -8.78 -10.32
N LEU A 106 -9.00 -7.79 -9.45
CA LEU A 106 -8.02 -7.88 -8.38
C LEU A 106 -8.38 -8.96 -7.35
N TYR A 107 -9.66 -9.09 -7.04
CA TYR A 107 -10.17 -10.08 -6.09
C TYR A 107 -9.96 -11.52 -6.61
N LEU A 108 -10.27 -11.76 -7.89
CA LEU A 108 -10.03 -13.06 -8.52
C LEU A 108 -8.54 -13.39 -8.58
N ALA A 109 -7.68 -12.44 -8.96
CA ALA A 109 -6.23 -12.62 -8.94
C ALA A 109 -5.70 -12.95 -7.54
N ALA A 110 -6.22 -12.27 -6.51
CA ALA A 110 -5.85 -12.53 -5.13
C ALA A 110 -6.32 -13.91 -4.64
N LEU A 111 -7.52 -14.35 -5.03
CA LEU A 111 -8.02 -15.70 -4.74
C LEU A 111 -7.16 -16.77 -5.41
N ASP A 112 -6.83 -16.62 -6.68
CA ASP A 112 -5.98 -17.55 -7.40
C ASP A 112 -4.57 -17.64 -6.78
N THR A 113 -4.01 -16.48 -6.42
CA THR A 113 -2.72 -16.39 -5.72
C THR A 113 -2.75 -17.20 -4.40
N ARG A 114 -3.83 -17.07 -3.62
CA ARG A 114 -4.02 -17.86 -2.39
C ARG A 114 -4.21 -19.35 -2.65
N ALA A 115 -5.01 -19.69 -3.65
CA ALA A 115 -5.25 -21.08 -4.05
C ALA A 115 -3.95 -21.79 -4.47
N ARG A 116 -3.02 -21.06 -5.06
CA ARG A 116 -1.66 -21.54 -5.42
C ARG A 116 -0.70 -21.60 -4.22
N GLY A 117 -1.17 -21.29 -3.01
CA GLY A 117 -0.42 -21.44 -1.76
C GLY A 117 0.44 -20.24 -1.36
N GLN A 118 0.28 -19.08 -2.00
CA GLN A 118 0.88 -17.84 -1.52
C GLN A 118 0.00 -17.27 -0.40
N ALA A 119 0.36 -17.55 0.84
CA ALA A 119 -0.41 -17.12 2.02
C ALA A 119 -0.41 -15.60 2.22
N ARG A 120 0.67 -14.92 1.83
CA ARG A 120 0.86 -13.49 2.00
C ARG A 120 0.88 -12.80 0.64
N ILE A 121 -0.01 -11.85 0.45
CA ILE A 121 -0.10 -11.03 -0.76
C ILE A 121 0.34 -9.62 -0.37
N PRO A 122 1.56 -9.20 -0.73
CA PRO A 122 2.09 -7.91 -0.32
C PRO A 122 1.37 -6.77 -1.01
N ILE A 123 1.16 -5.67 -0.28
CA ILE A 123 0.69 -4.39 -0.79
C ILE A 123 1.64 -3.30 -0.32
N HIS A 124 2.24 -2.59 -1.24
CA HIS A 124 3.01 -1.40 -0.95
C HIS A 124 2.20 -0.17 -1.34
N ILE A 125 2.00 0.74 -0.40
CA ILE A 125 1.22 1.97 -0.61
C ILE A 125 2.18 3.15 -0.50
N PHE A 126 2.33 3.87 -1.62
CA PHE A 126 3.19 5.03 -1.74
C PHE A 126 2.37 6.28 -2.06
N PRO A 127 2.84 7.49 -1.66
CA PRO A 127 2.11 8.74 -1.91
C PRO A 127 1.94 9.05 -3.38
N ALA A 128 2.91 8.67 -4.19
CA ALA A 128 2.97 8.85 -5.63
C ALA A 128 3.99 7.87 -6.23
N ARG A 129 4.27 7.97 -7.53
CA ARG A 129 5.45 7.35 -8.12
C ARG A 129 6.69 8.11 -7.63
N MET A 130 7.48 7.48 -6.76
CA MET A 130 8.58 8.14 -6.04
C MET A 130 9.84 8.28 -6.90
N ARG A 131 9.71 8.76 -8.14
CA ARG A 131 10.83 8.98 -9.06
C ARG A 131 10.58 10.11 -10.08
N GLY A 132 11.64 10.67 -10.61
CA GLY A 132 11.57 11.69 -11.65
C GLY A 132 11.19 13.08 -11.14
N ALA A 133 11.06 14.03 -12.07
CA ALA A 133 10.79 15.43 -11.76
C ALA A 133 9.42 15.64 -11.08
N GLU A 134 8.42 14.84 -11.45
CA GLU A 134 7.07 14.88 -10.85
C GLU A 134 7.13 14.57 -9.36
N TRP A 135 7.90 13.55 -8.97
CA TRP A 135 8.10 13.22 -7.56
C TRP A 135 8.81 14.32 -6.79
N ILE A 136 9.87 14.90 -7.38
CA ILE A 136 10.62 15.99 -6.74
C ILE A 136 9.70 17.18 -6.46
N GLY A 137 8.89 17.58 -7.43
CA GLY A 137 7.92 18.67 -7.27
C GLY A 137 6.86 18.36 -6.21
N PHE A 138 6.24 17.17 -6.29
CA PHE A 138 5.25 16.70 -5.34
C PHE A 138 5.81 16.64 -3.90
N ALA A 139 6.98 16.05 -3.73
CA ALA A 139 7.61 15.96 -2.43
C ALA A 139 7.94 17.34 -1.85
N ALA A 140 8.51 18.23 -2.65
CA ALA A 140 8.83 19.59 -2.22
C ALA A 140 7.58 20.35 -1.77
N GLU A 141 6.49 20.28 -2.52
CA GLU A 141 5.23 20.95 -2.18
C GLU A 141 4.69 20.50 -0.81
N HIS A 142 4.62 19.17 -0.59
CA HIS A 142 3.98 18.62 0.61
C HIS A 142 4.89 18.61 1.84
N THR A 143 6.21 18.59 1.66
CA THR A 143 7.16 18.55 2.77
C THR A 143 7.72 19.90 3.19
N ALA A 144 7.53 20.96 2.41
CA ALA A 144 8.08 22.29 2.67
C ALA A 144 7.81 22.81 4.10
N ARG A 145 6.65 22.47 4.66
CA ARG A 145 6.24 22.85 6.02
C ARG A 145 6.06 21.65 6.94
N ASN A 146 6.47 20.46 6.49
CA ASN A 146 6.31 19.21 7.25
C ASN A 146 7.57 18.33 7.16
N PRO A 147 8.65 18.68 7.91
CA PRO A 147 9.87 17.87 7.92
C PRO A 147 9.68 16.42 8.40
N ALA A 148 8.63 16.16 9.19
CA ALA A 148 8.33 14.80 9.63
C ALA A 148 7.83 13.93 8.47
N LEU A 149 7.08 14.52 7.55
CA LEU A 149 6.64 13.83 6.32
C LEU A 149 7.81 13.53 5.39
N ALA A 150 8.74 14.49 5.22
CA ALA A 150 9.96 14.25 4.44
C ALA A 150 10.73 13.03 4.98
N ARG A 151 11.01 13.02 6.29
CA ARG A 151 11.69 11.89 6.96
C ARG A 151 10.91 10.58 6.89
N PHE A 152 9.60 10.61 6.76
CA PHE A 152 8.81 9.41 6.58
C PHE A 152 8.94 8.88 5.16
N TRP A 153 8.86 9.72 4.15
CA TRP A 153 9.02 9.31 2.76
C TRP A 153 10.43 8.83 2.43
N GLU A 154 11.45 9.42 3.06
CA GLU A 154 12.84 8.93 2.98
C GLU A 154 13.00 7.46 3.41
N GLN A 155 12.12 6.95 4.27
CA GLN A 155 12.13 5.53 4.69
C GLN A 155 11.47 4.61 3.66
N LEU A 156 10.55 5.12 2.86
CA LEU A 156 9.86 4.35 1.83
C LEU A 156 10.69 4.24 0.55
N GLN A 157 11.46 5.28 0.24
CA GLN A 157 12.21 5.42 -1.01
C GLN A 157 13.13 4.23 -1.32
N PRO A 158 13.94 3.70 -0.40
CA PRO A 158 14.84 2.58 -0.70
C PRO A 158 14.13 1.31 -1.16
N ALA A 159 12.97 1.01 -0.57
CA ALA A 159 12.20 -0.16 -0.96
C ALA A 159 11.46 0.06 -2.29
N TYR A 160 10.98 1.28 -2.54
CA TYR A 160 10.43 1.67 -3.84
C TYR A 160 11.48 1.50 -4.95
N ASP A 161 12.68 2.04 -4.76
CA ASP A 161 13.76 1.97 -5.74
C ASP A 161 14.23 0.54 -5.98
N ALA A 162 14.29 -0.29 -4.94
CA ALA A 162 14.64 -1.70 -5.05
C ALA A 162 13.61 -2.47 -5.90
N PHE A 163 12.31 -2.26 -5.65
CA PHE A 163 11.27 -2.90 -6.46
C PHE A 163 11.29 -2.43 -7.93
N GLU A 164 11.44 -1.12 -8.17
CA GLU A 164 11.50 -0.56 -9.54
C GLU A 164 12.72 -1.04 -10.33
N ARG A 165 13.82 -1.37 -9.65
CA ARG A 165 15.04 -1.90 -10.26
C ARG A 165 14.97 -3.39 -10.54
N ASP A 166 14.52 -4.16 -9.55
CA ASP A 166 14.66 -5.62 -9.53
C ASP A 166 13.35 -6.34 -9.86
N HIS A 167 12.23 -5.64 -9.76
CA HIS A 167 10.88 -6.21 -9.83
C HIS A 167 10.67 -7.38 -8.86
N LEU A 168 11.36 -7.37 -7.73
CA LEU A 168 11.19 -8.32 -6.62
C LEU A 168 10.66 -7.57 -5.40
N VAL A 169 9.74 -8.21 -4.67
CA VAL A 169 9.24 -7.62 -3.42
C VAL A 169 10.40 -7.46 -2.43
N PRO A 170 10.78 -6.23 -2.08
CA PRO A 170 11.89 -6.02 -1.17
C PRO A 170 11.53 -6.47 0.25
N ALA A 171 12.49 -7.07 0.93
CA ALA A 171 12.34 -7.39 2.35
C ALA A 171 12.46 -6.10 3.17
N VAL A 172 11.40 -5.74 3.88
CA VAL A 172 11.35 -4.55 4.73
C VAL A 172 11.18 -4.98 6.19
N THR A 173 11.98 -4.41 7.07
CA THR A 173 11.91 -4.60 8.51
C THR A 173 11.46 -3.33 9.21
N VAL A 174 10.99 -3.47 10.45
CA VAL A 174 10.58 -2.36 11.31
C VAL A 174 11.54 -2.25 12.47
N ALA A 175 12.19 -1.10 12.60
CA ALA A 175 13.07 -0.79 13.72
C ALA A 175 12.29 -0.58 15.02
N PRO A 176 12.93 -0.63 16.21
CA PRO A 176 12.26 -0.42 17.49
C PRO A 176 11.54 0.93 17.64
N ASP A 177 11.94 1.93 16.87
CA ASP A 177 11.30 3.25 16.81
C ASP A 177 10.17 3.34 15.75
N GLY A 178 9.80 2.21 15.13
CA GLY A 178 8.76 2.12 14.12
C GLY A 178 9.17 2.57 12.72
N ARG A 179 10.47 2.80 12.46
CA ARG A 179 10.94 3.15 11.13
C ARG A 179 11.07 1.92 10.25
N TYR A 180 10.69 2.08 8.99
CA TYR A 180 10.96 1.07 7.97
C TYR A 180 12.45 1.08 7.58
N ARG A 181 12.99 -0.11 7.35
CA ARG A 181 14.34 -0.32 6.84
C ARG A 181 14.32 -1.40 5.76
N LEU A 182 14.96 -1.13 4.65
CA LEU A 182 15.24 -2.16 3.66
C LEU A 182 16.22 -3.17 4.27
N ALA A 183 15.85 -4.46 4.28
CA ALA A 183 16.76 -5.50 4.70
C ALA A 183 17.87 -5.69 3.66
N PRO A 184 19.09 -6.10 4.07
CA PRO A 184 20.14 -6.49 3.12
C PRO A 184 19.58 -7.58 2.18
N ALA A 185 20.03 -7.56 0.93
CA ALA A 185 19.78 -8.67 0.03
C ALA A 185 20.41 -9.94 0.61
N PRO A 186 19.76 -11.10 0.51
CA PRO A 186 20.29 -12.37 0.99
C PRO A 186 21.56 -12.78 0.27
#